data_bad6f0041ad8df8020027a1e7445d213
#
_entry.id   bad6f0041ad8df8020027a1e7445d213
#
_cell.length_a   1.000
_cell.length_b   1.000
_cell.length_c   1.000
_cell.angle_alpha   90.00
_cell.angle_beta   90.00
_cell.angle_gamma   90.00
#
_symmetry.space_group_name_H-M   'P 1'
#
loop_
_entity.id
_entity.type
_entity.pdbx_description
1 polymer ?
#
loop_
_entity_poly.entity_id
_entity_poly.type
_entity_poly.pdbx_seq_one_letter_code
_entity_poly.pdbx_strand_id
1 'polypeptide(L)'
;CLGATGNQNIRTPNLDALCVDGAVFENHFTCIAPCGPSRTSLLTGMYPSNHRAVRNGTPLNHSLTNLALEVRAAGYDPTLYGYTDTTPDPRILGEDHAAFETYEGVMPGFSIGMTLKGDCEPWLDYLRQQGYDVPGPGYAIYHPDPAFDLPKGRHSSYAPSRFKAVDSETAWLTDRVLDDEAETGGSPFFYHLTYLRPHPPFIAPPEFHDLYDPSAMKRPVRERTLDDMRAHHPFLDFVYSSILERDYYMQGEGLVADLSEADVLQIRAIYQALITEADENLGRIITALKEQGEYDNTLIIVTSDHGEQMGDHYLFGKLGFFDESFHIPLIIKSPKSWGVAVGQHITEFTESVDIMPTILNGLTRAVPRQCDGHSLMPFLRGERPKNWRKSVHWLYDFRDPLQGHAEAFFGLPSSDCNLLVHRDADFKYVHFASLPPLLLDMRNDPDETRNLAEEPDYQAVVLDYAQALLSWRMRHEYSELDSLITSESGLAGHI
;
A
#
# COMPACT_ATOMS: atom_id res chain seq x y z
N CYS A 1 4.18 -10.18 6.72
CA CYS A 1 5.31 -10.77 5.98
C CYS A 1 6.69 -10.41 6.54
N LEU A 2 6.85 -10.03 7.83
CA LEU A 2 8.12 -9.69 8.45
C LEU A 2 8.49 -10.71 9.54
N GLY A 3 9.81 -10.90 9.81
CA GLY A 3 10.27 -11.76 10.89
C GLY A 3 9.73 -11.32 12.24
N ALA A 4 9.85 -10.04 12.56
CA ALA A 4 9.36 -9.43 13.81
C ALA A 4 7.84 -9.51 14.01
N THR A 5 7.04 -9.73 12.95
CA THR A 5 5.58 -9.90 13.03
C THR A 5 5.13 -11.37 12.95
N GLY A 6 6.07 -12.31 13.14
CA GLY A 6 5.77 -13.74 13.31
C GLY A 6 6.05 -14.64 12.11
N ASN A 7 6.49 -14.14 10.96
CA ASN A 7 6.93 -14.99 9.86
C ASN A 7 8.37 -15.46 10.08
N GLN A 8 8.51 -16.65 10.65
CA GLN A 8 9.84 -17.23 10.94
C GLN A 8 10.63 -17.71 9.69
N ASN A 9 9.98 -17.74 8.53
CA ASN A 9 10.58 -18.24 7.30
C ASN A 9 11.18 -17.13 6.43
N ILE A 10 10.93 -15.86 6.75
CA ILE A 10 11.47 -14.73 5.99
C ILE A 10 12.73 -14.15 6.66
N ARG A 11 13.62 -13.59 5.85
CA ARG A 11 14.86 -12.94 6.31
C ARG A 11 14.71 -11.43 6.12
N THR A 12 14.41 -10.74 7.23
CA THR A 12 14.25 -9.28 7.26
C THR A 12 15.03 -8.67 8.44
N PRO A 13 16.36 -8.93 8.53
CA PRO A 13 17.12 -8.55 9.72
C PRO A 13 17.18 -7.05 9.98
N ASN A 14 17.11 -6.21 8.94
CA ASN A 14 17.16 -4.76 9.07
C ASN A 14 15.83 -4.19 9.55
N LEU A 15 14.71 -4.69 9.01
CA LEU A 15 13.37 -4.36 9.48
C LEU A 15 13.13 -4.88 10.90
N ASP A 16 13.60 -6.10 11.21
CA ASP A 16 13.49 -6.68 12.54
C ASP A 16 14.30 -5.85 13.58
N ALA A 17 15.50 -5.38 13.20
CA ALA A 17 16.28 -4.47 14.05
C ALA A 17 15.58 -3.11 14.23
N LEU A 18 14.94 -2.59 13.19
CA LEU A 18 14.17 -1.36 13.27
C LEU A 18 12.94 -1.51 14.19
N CYS A 19 12.31 -2.68 14.24
CA CYS A 19 11.24 -2.99 15.19
C CYS A 19 11.73 -2.94 16.64
N VAL A 20 12.96 -3.40 16.91
CA VAL A 20 13.56 -3.32 18.25
C VAL A 20 13.88 -1.88 18.65
N ASP A 21 14.35 -1.07 17.69
CA ASP A 21 14.71 0.34 17.90
C ASP A 21 13.51 1.29 17.87
N GLY A 22 12.32 0.81 17.49
CA GLY A 22 11.12 1.61 17.28
C GLY A 22 9.85 1.05 17.90
N ALA A 23 8.75 1.26 17.24
CA ALA A 23 7.43 0.73 17.57
C ALA A 23 6.83 0.02 16.35
N VAL A 24 6.22 -1.15 16.57
CA VAL A 24 5.49 -1.94 15.56
C VAL A 24 4.00 -1.78 15.81
N PHE A 25 3.24 -1.44 14.78
CA PHE A 25 1.79 -1.36 14.82
C PHE A 25 1.22 -2.62 14.15
N GLU A 26 0.74 -3.55 14.97
CA GLU A 26 0.37 -4.90 14.52
C GLU A 26 -0.93 -4.92 13.72
N ASN A 27 -1.83 -3.96 13.95
CA ASN A 27 -3.12 -3.83 13.28
C ASN A 27 -3.20 -2.50 12.51
N HIS A 28 -2.31 -2.33 11.53
CA HIS A 28 -2.29 -1.17 10.65
C HIS A 28 -2.89 -1.50 9.27
N PHE A 29 -3.82 -0.66 8.81
CA PHE A 29 -4.57 -0.92 7.58
C PHE A 29 -4.48 0.25 6.61
N THR A 30 -4.43 -0.05 5.32
CA THR A 30 -4.68 0.96 4.29
C THR A 30 -6.18 1.18 4.12
N CYS A 31 -6.55 2.42 3.77
CA CYS A 31 -7.96 2.81 3.65
C CYS A 31 -8.55 2.54 2.26
N ILE A 32 -7.72 2.18 1.29
CA ILE A 32 -8.12 1.92 -0.10
C ILE A 32 -7.01 1.21 -0.87
N ALA A 33 -7.37 0.49 -1.92
CA ALA A 33 -6.49 0.03 -2.99
C ALA A 33 -7.08 0.49 -4.35
N PRO A 34 -6.28 0.61 -5.42
CA PRO A 34 -4.86 0.30 -5.54
C PRO A 34 -3.92 1.45 -5.13
N CYS A 35 -2.69 1.45 -5.69
CA CYS A 35 -1.54 2.26 -5.29
C CYS A 35 -1.81 3.77 -5.20
N GLY A 36 -2.25 4.42 -6.28
CA GLY A 36 -2.47 5.88 -6.31
C GLY A 36 -3.46 6.37 -5.26
N PRO A 37 -4.67 5.78 -5.16
CA PRO A 37 -5.62 6.08 -4.09
C PRO A 37 -5.06 5.89 -2.68
N SER A 38 -4.36 4.77 -2.44
CA SER A 38 -3.76 4.49 -1.13
C SER A 38 -2.72 5.52 -0.74
N ARG A 39 -1.80 5.87 -1.64
CA ARG A 39 -0.81 6.92 -1.44
C ARG A 39 -1.45 8.28 -1.24
N THR A 40 -2.57 8.55 -1.94
CA THR A 40 -3.36 9.75 -1.71
C THR A 40 -3.89 9.80 -0.27
N SER A 41 -4.49 8.71 0.24
CA SER A 41 -4.94 8.64 1.64
C SER A 41 -3.79 8.87 2.63
N LEU A 42 -2.65 8.20 2.44
CA LEU A 42 -1.47 8.33 3.29
C LEU A 42 -0.92 9.78 3.30
N LEU A 43 -0.79 10.39 2.12
CA LEU A 43 -0.14 11.69 1.96
C LEU A 43 -1.06 12.88 2.22
N THR A 44 -2.39 12.70 2.22
CA THR A 44 -3.35 13.76 2.55
C THR A 44 -3.96 13.62 3.95
N GLY A 45 -3.79 12.45 4.58
CA GLY A 45 -4.43 12.13 5.85
C GLY A 45 -5.95 11.96 5.75
N MET A 46 -6.50 11.77 4.53
CA MET A 46 -7.93 11.75 4.26
C MET A 46 -8.43 10.37 3.87
N TYR A 47 -9.65 10.04 4.26
CA TYR A 47 -10.32 8.85 3.73
C TYR A 47 -10.68 9.01 2.23
N PRO A 48 -10.73 7.91 1.48
CA PRO A 48 -11.04 7.94 0.03
C PRO A 48 -12.41 8.52 -0.28
N SER A 49 -13.34 8.46 0.66
CA SER A 49 -14.64 9.10 0.54
C SER A 49 -14.57 10.62 0.45
N ASN A 50 -13.49 11.23 0.94
CA ASN A 50 -13.29 12.68 1.00
C ASN A 50 -12.36 13.18 -0.11
N HIS A 51 -11.20 12.54 -0.32
CA HIS A 51 -10.30 12.96 -1.41
C HIS A 51 -10.75 12.48 -2.81
N ARG A 52 -11.58 11.45 -2.92
CA ARG A 52 -12.20 10.92 -4.16
C ARG A 52 -11.24 10.44 -5.25
N ALA A 53 -9.95 10.35 -5.01
CA ALA A 53 -9.05 9.59 -5.85
C ALA A 53 -9.27 8.09 -5.54
N VAL A 54 -10.07 7.40 -6.36
CA VAL A 54 -10.58 6.04 -6.06
C VAL A 54 -9.97 4.95 -6.93
N ARG A 55 -9.25 5.36 -8.00
CA ARG A 55 -8.52 4.46 -8.91
C ARG A 55 -7.21 5.13 -9.34
N ASN A 56 -6.24 4.33 -9.79
CA ASN A 56 -5.06 4.87 -10.46
C ASN A 56 -5.51 5.76 -11.63
N GLY A 57 -4.91 6.94 -11.73
CA GLY A 57 -5.28 7.94 -12.73
C GLY A 57 -6.48 8.81 -12.38
N THR A 58 -7.14 8.63 -11.21
CA THR A 58 -8.16 9.58 -10.78
C THR A 58 -7.50 10.90 -10.35
N PRO A 59 -7.86 12.05 -10.95
CA PRO A 59 -7.27 13.34 -10.60
C PRO A 59 -7.54 13.75 -9.16
N LEU A 60 -6.52 14.27 -8.49
CA LEU A 60 -6.62 14.82 -7.13
C LEU A 60 -7.03 16.29 -7.19
N ASN A 61 -8.01 16.66 -6.38
CA ASN A 61 -8.46 18.05 -6.25
C ASN A 61 -7.30 18.94 -5.74
N HIS A 62 -6.94 19.96 -6.49
CA HIS A 62 -5.83 20.88 -6.20
C HIS A 62 -6.01 21.71 -4.92
N SER A 63 -7.22 21.83 -4.37
CA SER A 63 -7.47 22.59 -3.14
C SER A 63 -7.01 21.82 -1.89
N LEU A 64 -6.74 20.51 -2.00
CA LEU A 64 -6.29 19.70 -0.87
C LEU A 64 -4.80 19.92 -0.62
N THR A 65 -4.43 20.13 0.65
CA THR A 65 -3.03 20.08 1.05
C THR A 65 -2.55 18.62 1.17
N ASN A 66 -1.25 18.44 1.29
CA ASN A 66 -0.64 17.13 1.45
C ASN A 66 0.64 17.20 2.29
N LEU A 67 1.16 16.06 2.67
CA LEU A 67 2.34 15.94 3.53
C LEU A 67 3.54 16.73 2.98
N ALA A 68 3.81 16.69 1.67
CA ALA A 68 4.95 17.38 1.10
C ALA A 68 4.83 18.91 1.21
N LEU A 69 3.63 19.46 0.95
CA LEU A 69 3.36 20.90 1.11
C LEU A 69 3.51 21.34 2.58
N GLU A 70 2.99 20.57 3.51
CA GLU A 70 3.04 20.87 4.95
C GLU A 70 4.47 20.76 5.51
N VAL A 71 5.24 19.76 5.08
CA VAL A 71 6.65 19.59 5.44
C VAL A 71 7.50 20.70 4.85
N ARG A 72 7.22 21.13 3.62
CA ARG A 72 7.87 22.30 3.01
C ARG A 72 7.56 23.58 3.80
N ALA A 73 6.32 23.77 4.23
CA ALA A 73 5.94 24.88 5.11
C ALA A 73 6.60 24.81 6.50
N ALA A 74 7.07 23.63 6.93
CA ALA A 74 7.87 23.44 8.13
C ALA A 74 9.37 23.75 7.94
N GLY A 75 9.80 24.05 6.70
CA GLY A 75 11.18 24.45 6.39
C GLY A 75 12.08 23.33 5.86
N TYR A 76 11.54 22.16 5.56
CA TYR A 76 12.25 21.08 4.89
C TYR A 76 12.09 21.18 3.36
N ASP A 77 12.97 20.53 2.63
CA ASP A 77 12.78 20.24 1.21
C ASP A 77 12.40 18.76 1.04
N PRO A 78 11.09 18.43 0.92
CA PRO A 78 10.68 17.05 0.77
C PRO A 78 11.10 16.52 -0.60
N THR A 79 12.02 15.56 -0.59
CA THR A 79 12.60 14.96 -1.80
C THR A 79 12.00 13.58 -2.03
N LEU A 80 11.53 13.34 -3.27
CA LEU A 80 10.92 12.08 -3.71
C LEU A 80 11.95 11.22 -4.46
N TYR A 81 12.05 9.96 -4.03
CA TYR A 81 12.72 8.89 -4.77
C TYR A 81 11.68 7.80 -5.09
N GLY A 82 11.43 7.58 -6.38
CA GLY A 82 10.38 6.67 -6.84
C GLY A 82 9.18 7.41 -7.43
N TYR A 83 7.98 7.20 -6.91
CA TYR A 83 6.74 7.70 -7.49
C TYR A 83 5.61 7.84 -6.45
N THR A 84 4.57 8.64 -6.76
CA THR A 84 3.39 8.82 -5.90
C THR A 84 2.07 8.45 -6.57
N ASP A 85 2.06 8.17 -7.87
CA ASP A 85 0.87 7.88 -8.68
C ASP A 85 -0.23 8.95 -8.55
N THR A 86 0.16 10.20 -8.52
CA THR A 86 -0.77 11.31 -8.38
C THR A 86 -1.08 11.94 -9.73
N THR A 87 -2.33 11.90 -10.14
CA THR A 87 -2.79 12.63 -11.33
C THR A 87 -3.21 14.03 -10.91
N PRO A 88 -2.67 15.08 -11.53
CA PRO A 88 -3.00 16.46 -11.19
C PRO A 88 -4.44 16.84 -11.61
N ASP A 89 -4.93 17.95 -11.07
CA ASP A 89 -6.27 18.48 -11.35
C ASP A 89 -6.33 19.10 -12.75
N PRO A 90 -7.11 18.56 -13.70
CA PRO A 90 -7.20 19.11 -15.06
C PRO A 90 -7.83 20.51 -15.13
N ARG A 91 -8.57 20.92 -14.09
CA ARG A 91 -9.14 22.26 -14.02
C ARG A 91 -8.09 23.35 -13.86
N ILE A 92 -6.86 22.97 -13.40
CA ILE A 92 -5.75 23.89 -13.19
C ILE A 92 -4.76 23.86 -14.36
N LEU A 93 -4.41 22.65 -14.84
CA LEU A 93 -3.40 22.49 -15.89
C LEU A 93 -3.97 22.53 -17.32
N GLY A 94 -5.29 22.32 -17.48
CA GLY A 94 -5.92 22.10 -18.78
C GLY A 94 -5.73 20.65 -19.27
N GLU A 95 -6.69 20.15 -20.03
CA GLU A 95 -6.80 18.74 -20.40
C GLU A 95 -5.66 18.24 -21.30
N ASP A 96 -5.05 19.10 -22.11
CA ASP A 96 -3.96 18.78 -23.05
C ASP A 96 -2.57 18.85 -22.42
N HIS A 97 -2.45 19.00 -21.11
CA HIS A 97 -1.14 19.15 -20.46
C HIS A 97 -0.42 17.80 -20.39
N ALA A 98 0.91 17.78 -20.65
CA ALA A 98 1.75 16.58 -20.67
C ALA A 98 1.70 15.74 -19.38
N ALA A 99 1.32 16.32 -18.24
CA ALA A 99 1.11 15.59 -17.00
C ALA A 99 -0.01 14.54 -17.06
N PHE A 100 -0.88 14.57 -18.10
CA PHE A 100 -1.95 13.60 -18.31
C PHE A 100 -1.58 12.47 -19.29
N GLU A 101 -0.33 12.42 -19.76
CA GLU A 101 0.20 11.30 -20.55
C GLU A 101 0.49 10.06 -19.70
N THR A 102 0.56 10.22 -18.38
CA THR A 102 0.75 9.12 -17.40
C THR A 102 -0.06 9.36 -16.13
N TYR A 103 -0.50 8.28 -15.47
CA TYR A 103 -1.08 8.37 -14.12
C TYR A 103 -0.02 8.39 -13.02
N GLU A 104 1.23 8.11 -13.33
CA GLU A 104 2.36 8.00 -12.40
C GLU A 104 3.00 9.37 -12.10
N GLY A 105 2.18 10.39 -11.96
CA GLY A 105 2.62 11.74 -11.62
C GLY A 105 3.15 11.85 -10.19
N VAL A 106 3.80 12.98 -9.95
CA VAL A 106 4.35 13.35 -8.63
C VAL A 106 3.38 14.27 -7.91
N MET A 107 3.06 13.95 -6.66
CA MET A 107 2.21 14.79 -5.81
C MET A 107 2.86 16.18 -5.62
N PRO A 108 2.09 17.27 -5.75
CA PRO A 108 2.61 18.63 -5.57
C PRO A 108 3.33 18.81 -4.23
N GLY A 109 4.40 19.58 -4.23
CA GLY A 109 5.19 19.90 -3.03
C GLY A 109 6.49 19.10 -2.92
N PHE A 110 6.62 17.94 -3.56
CA PHE A 110 7.88 17.22 -3.61
C PHE A 110 8.88 17.85 -4.59
N SER A 111 10.13 17.93 -4.19
CA SER A 111 11.30 18.01 -5.08
C SER A 111 11.61 16.60 -5.58
N ILE A 112 12.08 16.48 -6.81
CA ILE A 112 12.38 15.18 -7.41
C ILE A 112 13.87 14.90 -7.24
N GLY A 113 14.22 13.94 -6.40
CA GLY A 113 15.56 13.35 -6.36
C GLY A 113 15.73 12.39 -7.52
N MET A 114 14.86 11.36 -7.59
CA MET A 114 14.83 10.44 -8.72
C MET A 114 13.42 9.88 -8.90
N THR A 115 12.93 9.82 -10.15
CA THR A 115 11.66 9.14 -10.45
C THR A 115 11.89 7.74 -10.98
N LEU A 116 11.02 6.82 -10.60
CA LEU A 116 10.97 5.47 -11.15
C LEU A 116 9.50 5.19 -11.53
N LYS A 117 9.13 5.56 -12.75
CA LYS A 117 7.81 5.30 -13.33
C LYS A 117 7.75 3.92 -13.98
N GLY A 118 6.57 3.49 -14.44
CA GLY A 118 6.38 2.22 -15.10
C GLY A 118 7.16 2.03 -16.40
N ASP A 119 7.62 3.13 -17.04
CA ASP A 119 8.56 3.08 -18.16
C ASP A 119 9.98 2.69 -17.71
N CYS A 120 10.32 2.90 -16.45
CA CYS A 120 11.61 2.60 -15.82
C CYS A 120 12.84 3.18 -16.54
N GLU A 121 12.68 4.11 -17.49
CA GLU A 121 13.74 4.55 -18.40
C GLU A 121 15.02 5.03 -17.72
N PRO A 122 15.01 5.82 -16.61
CA PRO A 122 16.25 6.20 -15.94
C PRO A 122 17.07 5.00 -15.42
N TRP A 123 16.39 3.95 -14.93
CA TRP A 123 17.04 2.72 -14.50
C TRP A 123 17.45 1.84 -15.69
N LEU A 124 16.64 1.76 -16.75
CA LEU A 124 16.99 1.02 -17.97
C LEU A 124 18.23 1.62 -18.65
N ASP A 125 18.37 2.95 -18.65
CA ASP A 125 19.56 3.63 -19.15
C ASP A 125 20.81 3.29 -18.32
N TYR A 126 20.67 3.23 -16.99
CA TYR A 126 21.74 2.74 -16.13
C TYR A 126 22.13 1.29 -16.48
N LEU A 127 21.16 0.38 -16.64
CA LEU A 127 21.46 -1.02 -17.01
C LEU A 127 22.18 -1.11 -18.37
N ARG A 128 21.80 -0.32 -19.38
CA ARG A 128 22.52 -0.24 -20.67
C ARG A 128 23.97 0.21 -20.47
N GLN A 129 24.22 1.18 -19.59
CA GLN A 129 25.58 1.63 -19.26
C GLN A 129 26.39 0.57 -18.52
N GLN A 130 25.77 -0.30 -17.73
CA GLN A 130 26.40 -1.46 -17.11
C GLN A 130 26.63 -2.63 -18.09
N GLY A 131 26.16 -2.51 -19.33
CA GLY A 131 26.37 -3.51 -20.39
C GLY A 131 25.28 -4.59 -20.45
N TYR A 132 24.15 -4.41 -19.79
CA TYR A 132 23.02 -5.31 -19.91
C TYR A 132 22.31 -5.17 -21.27
N ASP A 133 21.84 -6.31 -21.81
CA ASP A 133 20.92 -6.33 -22.92
C ASP A 133 19.49 -6.00 -22.42
N VAL A 134 19.03 -4.78 -22.72
CA VAL A 134 17.70 -4.29 -22.35
C VAL A 134 16.74 -4.52 -23.52
N PRO A 135 15.81 -5.49 -23.43
CA PRO A 135 15.07 -6.00 -24.60
C PRO A 135 13.98 -5.02 -25.10
N GLY A 136 13.65 -3.97 -24.34
CA GLY A 136 12.63 -2.99 -24.69
C GLY A 136 12.33 -2.03 -23.55
N PRO A 137 11.35 -1.14 -23.70
CA PRO A 137 10.95 -0.21 -22.65
C PRO A 137 10.17 -0.91 -21.53
N GLY A 138 10.08 -0.25 -20.38
CA GLY A 138 9.26 -0.65 -19.26
C GLY A 138 9.56 -2.05 -18.75
N TYR A 139 8.54 -2.81 -18.50
CA TYR A 139 8.65 -4.14 -17.86
C TYR A 139 9.27 -5.24 -18.74
N ALA A 140 9.65 -4.96 -20.00
CA ALA A 140 10.35 -5.95 -20.83
C ALA A 140 11.65 -6.46 -20.22
N ILE A 141 12.30 -5.68 -19.36
CA ILE A 141 13.51 -6.07 -18.62
C ILE A 141 13.28 -7.27 -17.67
N TYR A 142 12.06 -7.49 -17.22
CA TYR A 142 11.66 -8.57 -16.32
C TYR A 142 11.37 -9.91 -17.02
N HIS A 143 11.59 -10.00 -18.33
CA HIS A 143 11.71 -11.31 -18.96
C HIS A 143 12.93 -12.05 -18.38
N PRO A 144 12.82 -13.37 -18.17
CA PRO A 144 13.92 -14.17 -17.65
C PRO A 144 15.24 -13.98 -18.41
N ASP A 145 16.35 -14.26 -17.76
CA ASP A 145 17.64 -14.34 -18.42
C ASP A 145 17.54 -15.33 -19.60
N PRO A 146 17.85 -14.92 -20.85
CA PRO A 146 17.77 -15.78 -22.01
C PRO A 146 18.76 -16.97 -21.97
N ALA A 147 19.79 -16.92 -21.12
CA ALA A 147 20.68 -18.03 -20.87
C ALA A 147 20.07 -19.10 -19.95
N PHE A 148 18.97 -18.82 -19.28
CA PHE A 148 18.27 -19.76 -18.42
C PHE A 148 17.27 -20.59 -19.23
N ASP A 149 17.40 -21.92 -19.17
CA ASP A 149 16.49 -22.85 -19.85
C ASP A 149 15.18 -22.99 -19.03
N LEU A 150 14.27 -22.03 -19.22
CA LEU A 150 12.98 -22.05 -18.56
C LEU A 150 12.16 -23.26 -19.03
N PRO A 151 11.72 -24.16 -18.14
CA PRO A 151 10.93 -25.32 -18.53
C PRO A 151 9.66 -24.90 -19.29
N LYS A 152 9.34 -25.66 -20.36
CA LYS A 152 8.17 -25.37 -21.21
C LYS A 152 6.88 -25.31 -20.38
N GLY A 153 6.12 -24.25 -20.55
CA GLY A 153 4.84 -24.02 -19.84
C GLY A 153 5.01 -23.48 -18.43
N ARG A 154 6.23 -23.05 -18.05
CA ARG A 154 6.46 -22.33 -16.80
C ARG A 154 6.57 -20.82 -17.06
N HIS A 155 6.09 -20.03 -16.09
CA HIS A 155 6.16 -18.57 -16.10
C HIS A 155 7.49 -18.05 -15.52
N SER A 156 7.72 -16.74 -15.64
CA SER A 156 9.00 -16.10 -15.28
C SER A 156 9.45 -16.29 -13.84
N SER A 157 8.55 -16.56 -12.89
CA SER A 157 8.92 -16.78 -11.49
C SER A 157 9.75 -18.08 -11.26
N TYR A 158 9.87 -18.94 -12.27
CA TYR A 158 10.73 -20.12 -12.23
C TYR A 158 12.15 -19.89 -12.76
N ALA A 159 12.50 -18.64 -13.06
CA ALA A 159 13.79 -18.25 -13.58
C ALA A 159 14.29 -16.96 -12.90
N PRO A 160 15.62 -16.77 -12.78
CA PRO A 160 16.17 -15.52 -12.30
C PRO A 160 15.97 -14.39 -13.33
N SER A 161 16.01 -13.14 -12.84
CA SER A 161 16.10 -11.97 -13.71
C SER A 161 17.45 -11.94 -14.45
N ARG A 162 17.48 -11.14 -15.52
CA ARG A 162 18.72 -10.93 -16.31
C ARG A 162 19.67 -9.91 -15.70
N PHE A 163 19.27 -9.19 -14.66
CA PHE A 163 20.09 -8.26 -13.92
C PHE A 163 20.43 -8.83 -12.53
N LYS A 164 21.57 -8.40 -11.97
CA LYS A 164 22.04 -8.77 -10.65
C LYS A 164 21.38 -7.94 -9.56
N ALA A 165 21.42 -8.41 -8.32
CA ALA A 165 20.87 -7.72 -7.17
C ALA A 165 21.43 -6.31 -6.98
N VAL A 166 22.73 -6.12 -7.21
CA VAL A 166 23.39 -4.81 -7.10
C VAL A 166 22.97 -3.79 -8.16
N ASP A 167 22.38 -4.26 -9.25
CA ASP A 167 21.93 -3.46 -10.39
C ASP A 167 20.39 -3.43 -10.48
N SER A 168 19.69 -4.02 -9.51
CA SER A 168 18.23 -3.97 -9.47
C SER A 168 17.70 -2.55 -9.30
N GLU A 169 16.45 -2.33 -9.67
CA GLU A 169 15.81 -1.02 -9.50
C GLU A 169 15.79 -0.55 -8.04
N THR A 170 15.67 -1.49 -7.10
CA THR A 170 15.71 -1.21 -5.65
C THR A 170 17.09 -0.76 -5.21
N ALA A 171 18.14 -1.46 -5.63
CA ALA A 171 19.52 -1.11 -5.32
C ALA A 171 19.92 0.21 -5.99
N TRP A 172 19.58 0.38 -7.27
CA TRP A 172 19.85 1.60 -8.01
C TRP A 172 19.18 2.84 -7.39
N LEU A 173 17.91 2.72 -6.96
CA LEU A 173 17.21 3.82 -6.30
C LEU A 173 17.81 4.13 -4.93
N THR A 174 18.26 3.08 -4.20
CA THR A 174 18.99 3.23 -2.93
C THR A 174 20.28 4.01 -3.12
N ASP A 175 21.05 3.74 -4.19
CA ASP A 175 22.28 4.47 -4.51
C ASP A 175 22.01 5.97 -4.70
N ARG A 176 20.90 6.33 -5.35
CA ARG A 176 20.51 7.75 -5.52
C ARG A 176 20.21 8.44 -4.19
N VAL A 177 19.52 7.73 -3.28
CA VAL A 177 19.29 8.26 -1.92
C VAL A 177 20.61 8.46 -1.17
N LEU A 178 21.53 7.50 -1.27
CA LEU A 178 22.83 7.55 -0.58
C LEU A 178 23.76 8.63 -1.16
N ASP A 179 23.73 8.85 -2.48
CA ASP A 179 24.49 9.92 -3.13
C ASP A 179 24.00 11.30 -2.62
N ASP A 180 22.68 11.53 -2.62
CA ASP A 180 22.11 12.81 -2.16
C ASP A 180 22.29 13.01 -0.66
N GLU A 181 22.17 11.95 0.15
CA GLU A 181 22.35 12.00 1.60
C GLU A 181 23.79 12.39 1.95
N ALA A 182 24.80 11.87 1.23
CA ALA A 182 26.20 12.23 1.42
C ALA A 182 26.47 13.72 1.13
N GLU A 183 25.67 14.35 0.26
CA GLU A 183 25.79 15.76 -0.11
C GLU A 183 25.11 16.72 0.89
N THR A 184 24.18 16.23 1.74
CA THR A 184 23.43 17.09 2.68
C THR A 184 24.32 17.76 3.73
N GLY A 185 25.47 17.17 4.05
CA GLY A 185 26.43 17.73 5.00
C GLY A 185 25.87 17.93 6.41
N GLY A 186 24.88 17.11 6.83
CA GLY A 186 24.21 17.20 8.11
C GLY A 186 23.07 18.22 8.16
N SER A 187 22.63 18.75 7.02
CA SER A 187 21.44 19.61 6.96
C SER A 187 20.17 18.78 7.18
N PRO A 188 19.11 19.35 7.80
CA PRO A 188 17.83 18.63 7.94
C PRO A 188 17.28 18.21 6.58
N PHE A 189 16.85 16.96 6.46
CA PHE A 189 16.28 16.37 5.26
C PHE A 189 14.92 15.74 5.50
N PHE A 190 14.14 15.59 4.43
CA PHE A 190 12.91 14.79 4.39
C PHE A 190 12.90 14.00 3.09
N TYR A 191 13.06 12.69 3.17
CA TYR A 191 13.03 11.81 2.01
C TYR A 191 11.77 10.94 2.02
N HIS A 192 11.09 10.90 0.89
CA HIS A 192 9.99 9.96 0.61
C HIS A 192 10.48 8.96 -0.43
N LEU A 193 10.76 7.74 0.02
CA LEU A 193 11.29 6.67 -0.80
C LEU A 193 10.21 5.63 -1.08
N THR A 194 9.95 5.38 -2.35
CA THR A 194 9.00 4.36 -2.80
C THR A 194 9.73 3.30 -3.61
N TYR A 195 10.01 2.16 -2.99
CA TYR A 195 10.50 0.99 -3.71
C TYR A 195 9.39 0.36 -4.55
N LEU A 196 9.73 -0.11 -5.76
CA LEU A 196 8.81 -0.91 -6.56
C LEU A 196 8.61 -2.30 -5.92
N ARG A 197 9.68 -2.92 -5.41
CA ARG A 197 9.62 -4.25 -4.79
C ARG A 197 8.91 -4.24 -3.42
N PRO A 198 8.11 -5.29 -3.18
CA PRO A 198 7.91 -6.56 -3.88
C PRO A 198 6.79 -6.57 -4.94
N HIS A 199 6.40 -5.44 -5.55
CA HIS A 199 5.38 -5.34 -6.61
C HIS A 199 5.70 -6.27 -7.81
N PRO A 200 4.67 -6.85 -8.51
CA PRO A 200 4.88 -7.56 -9.78
C PRO A 200 5.67 -6.73 -10.82
N PRO A 201 6.34 -7.37 -11.80
CA PRO A 201 6.37 -8.81 -12.07
C PRO A 201 7.19 -9.61 -11.06
N PHE A 202 6.67 -10.79 -10.66
CA PHE A 202 7.34 -11.64 -9.67
C PHE A 202 8.51 -12.41 -10.30
N ILE A 203 9.67 -11.77 -10.29
CA ILE A 203 10.96 -12.31 -10.71
C ILE A 203 12.04 -11.67 -9.86
N ALA A 204 12.98 -12.47 -9.35
CA ALA A 204 14.06 -12.02 -8.46
C ALA A 204 15.43 -12.10 -9.16
N PRO A 205 16.39 -11.25 -8.76
CA PRO A 205 17.79 -11.39 -9.16
C PRO A 205 18.35 -12.77 -8.83
N PRO A 206 19.38 -13.23 -9.57
CA PRO A 206 19.99 -14.56 -9.36
C PRO A 206 20.40 -14.84 -7.90
N GLU A 207 20.85 -13.81 -7.18
CA GLU A 207 21.30 -13.90 -5.79
C GLU A 207 20.14 -14.18 -4.81
N PHE A 208 18.91 -13.84 -5.21
CA PHE A 208 17.71 -14.00 -4.40
C PHE A 208 16.77 -15.09 -4.93
N HIS A 209 16.91 -15.51 -6.19
CA HIS A 209 15.97 -16.41 -6.86
C HIS A 209 15.73 -17.72 -6.11
N ASP A 210 16.80 -18.35 -5.63
CA ASP A 210 16.79 -19.63 -4.92
C ASP A 210 16.88 -19.47 -3.39
N LEU A 211 16.61 -18.27 -2.87
CA LEU A 211 16.77 -17.99 -1.44
C LEU A 211 15.80 -18.75 -0.55
N TYR A 212 14.61 -19.03 -1.07
CA TYR A 212 13.54 -19.72 -0.36
C TYR A 212 13.08 -20.95 -1.11
N ASP A 213 12.87 -22.06 -0.37
CA ASP A 213 12.29 -23.29 -0.90
C ASP A 213 10.77 -23.12 -1.04
N PRO A 214 10.20 -23.23 -2.25
CA PRO A 214 8.73 -23.16 -2.45
C PRO A 214 7.97 -24.17 -1.59
N SER A 215 8.53 -25.35 -1.33
CA SER A 215 7.88 -26.38 -0.52
C SER A 215 7.74 -26.00 0.96
N ALA A 216 8.53 -25.03 1.45
CA ALA A 216 8.47 -24.51 2.80
C ALA A 216 7.51 -23.31 2.95
N MET A 217 6.94 -22.81 1.87
CA MET A 217 6.00 -21.69 1.92
C MET A 217 4.68 -22.09 2.57
N LYS A 218 4.05 -21.15 3.29
CA LYS A 218 2.67 -21.33 3.79
C LYS A 218 1.76 -21.61 2.59
N ARG A 219 0.94 -22.63 2.69
CA ARG A 219 -0.07 -22.92 1.65
C ARG A 219 -1.09 -21.79 1.55
N PRO A 220 -1.62 -21.52 0.36
CA PRO A 220 -2.68 -20.54 0.20
C PRO A 220 -3.97 -20.99 0.91
N VAL A 221 -4.75 -20.05 1.39
CA VAL A 221 -6.10 -20.28 1.91
C VAL A 221 -7.01 -20.64 0.74
N ARG A 222 -7.35 -21.93 0.62
CA ARG A 222 -8.20 -22.50 -0.44
C ARG A 222 -9.05 -23.63 0.11
N GLU A 223 -9.77 -23.37 1.22
CA GLU A 223 -10.62 -24.37 1.88
C GLU A 223 -11.83 -24.75 1.03
N ARG A 224 -12.30 -23.84 0.17
CA ARG A 224 -13.39 -24.08 -0.79
C ARG A 224 -12.82 -24.25 -2.19
N THR A 225 -13.56 -24.95 -3.03
CA THR A 225 -13.23 -25.02 -4.46
C THR A 225 -13.44 -23.66 -5.13
N LEU A 226 -12.81 -23.46 -6.28
CA LEU A 226 -13.00 -22.22 -7.06
C LEU A 226 -14.49 -22.03 -7.44
N ASP A 227 -15.19 -23.10 -7.80
CA ASP A 227 -16.62 -23.05 -8.13
C ASP A 227 -17.47 -22.64 -6.93
N ASP A 228 -17.15 -23.16 -5.71
CA ASP A 228 -17.80 -22.73 -4.48
C ASP A 228 -17.56 -21.26 -4.19
N MET A 229 -16.33 -20.77 -4.43
CA MET A 229 -15.97 -19.37 -4.24
C MET A 229 -16.68 -18.46 -5.25
N ARG A 230 -16.82 -18.88 -6.51
CA ARG A 230 -17.61 -18.16 -7.52
C ARG A 230 -19.08 -18.04 -7.12
N ALA A 231 -19.66 -19.13 -6.61
CA ALA A 231 -21.03 -19.16 -6.15
C ALA A 231 -21.25 -18.38 -4.84
N HIS A 232 -20.18 -18.14 -4.08
CA HIS A 232 -20.25 -17.49 -2.78
C HIS A 232 -20.67 -16.03 -2.84
N HIS A 233 -20.16 -15.28 -3.84
CA HIS A 233 -20.52 -13.88 -4.04
C HIS A 233 -20.30 -13.43 -5.50
N PRO A 234 -21.21 -12.66 -6.11
CA PRO A 234 -21.08 -12.20 -7.50
C PRO A 234 -19.80 -11.41 -7.79
N PHE A 235 -19.34 -10.61 -6.81
CA PHE A 235 -18.09 -9.86 -6.93
C PHE A 235 -16.88 -10.81 -7.11
N LEU A 236 -16.84 -11.93 -6.37
CA LEU A 236 -15.75 -12.91 -6.50
C LEU A 236 -15.79 -13.59 -7.86
N ASP A 237 -16.98 -13.95 -8.38
CA ASP A 237 -17.11 -14.52 -9.73
C ASP A 237 -16.56 -13.57 -10.81
N PHE A 238 -16.89 -12.27 -10.70
CA PHE A 238 -16.32 -11.25 -11.59
C PHE A 238 -14.79 -11.22 -11.52
N VAL A 239 -14.23 -11.15 -10.32
CA VAL A 239 -12.79 -11.02 -10.10
C VAL A 239 -12.05 -12.24 -10.65
N TYR A 240 -12.51 -13.47 -10.33
CA TYR A 240 -11.91 -14.72 -10.84
C TYR A 240 -11.97 -14.85 -12.37
N SER A 241 -12.89 -14.15 -13.01
CA SER A 241 -13.05 -14.15 -14.46
C SER A 241 -12.23 -13.06 -15.15
N SER A 242 -11.63 -12.15 -14.41
CA SER A 242 -11.03 -10.91 -14.94
C SER A 242 -9.53 -10.80 -14.76
N ILE A 243 -8.94 -11.45 -13.72
CA ILE A 243 -7.52 -11.27 -13.38
C ILE A 243 -6.66 -12.22 -14.21
N LEU A 244 -5.74 -11.63 -14.97
CA LEU A 244 -4.88 -12.35 -15.89
C LEU A 244 -3.49 -12.60 -15.26
N GLU A 245 -2.93 -13.78 -15.52
CA GLU A 245 -1.60 -14.17 -15.07
C GLU A 245 -0.51 -13.19 -15.53
N ARG A 246 -0.59 -12.69 -16.77
CA ARG A 246 0.37 -11.75 -17.35
C ARG A 246 0.49 -10.42 -16.62
N ASP A 247 -0.45 -10.10 -15.74
CA ASP A 247 -0.41 -8.88 -14.93
C ASP A 247 0.54 -9.04 -13.72
N TYR A 248 0.99 -10.27 -13.43
CA TYR A 248 1.82 -10.59 -12.25
C TYR A 248 3.19 -11.17 -12.60
N TYR A 249 3.36 -11.77 -13.76
CA TYR A 249 4.64 -12.30 -14.21
C TYR A 249 4.69 -12.41 -15.74
N MET A 250 5.89 -12.31 -16.28
CA MET A 250 6.09 -12.43 -17.71
C MET A 250 5.77 -13.86 -18.18
N GLN A 251 5.28 -14.00 -19.39
CA GLN A 251 4.92 -15.29 -19.99
C GLN A 251 3.74 -16.03 -19.31
N GLY A 252 2.97 -15.32 -18.46
CA GLY A 252 1.72 -15.83 -17.92
C GLY A 252 0.63 -15.94 -19.00
N GLU A 253 -0.06 -17.06 -19.05
CA GLU A 253 -1.19 -17.33 -19.97
C GLU A 253 -2.37 -17.88 -19.17
N GLY A 254 -3.50 -17.19 -19.19
CA GLY A 254 -4.71 -17.63 -18.52
C GLY A 254 -5.13 -16.75 -17.35
N LEU A 255 -5.96 -17.31 -16.49
CA LEU A 255 -6.50 -16.64 -15.31
C LEU A 255 -5.69 -17.03 -14.07
N VAL A 256 -5.41 -16.05 -13.22
CA VAL A 256 -4.76 -16.29 -11.93
C VAL A 256 -5.48 -17.33 -11.07
N ALA A 257 -6.81 -17.38 -11.16
CA ALA A 257 -7.62 -18.32 -10.41
C ALA A 257 -7.34 -19.80 -10.78
N ASP A 258 -6.79 -20.04 -11.99
CA ASP A 258 -6.46 -21.38 -12.50
C ASP A 258 -5.04 -21.85 -12.09
N LEU A 259 -4.24 -20.99 -11.43
CA LEU A 259 -2.89 -21.33 -10.97
C LEU A 259 -2.89 -22.55 -10.04
N SER A 260 -2.00 -23.48 -10.31
CA SER A 260 -1.78 -24.62 -9.43
C SER A 260 -1.20 -24.17 -8.07
N GLU A 261 -1.40 -24.97 -7.03
CA GLU A 261 -0.78 -24.70 -5.71
C GLU A 261 0.74 -24.62 -5.84
N ALA A 262 1.38 -25.46 -6.66
CA ALA A 262 2.82 -25.44 -6.86
C ALA A 262 3.31 -24.11 -7.47
N ASP A 263 2.56 -23.53 -8.42
CA ASP A 263 2.87 -22.24 -9.01
C ASP A 263 2.72 -21.11 -7.98
N VAL A 264 1.65 -21.17 -7.16
CA VAL A 264 1.46 -20.20 -6.07
C VAL A 264 2.60 -20.27 -5.06
N LEU A 265 3.04 -21.46 -4.66
CA LEU A 265 4.15 -21.61 -3.70
C LEU A 265 5.47 -21.09 -4.28
N GLN A 266 5.72 -21.30 -5.59
CA GLN A 266 6.87 -20.72 -6.29
C GLN A 266 6.82 -19.18 -6.26
N ILE A 267 5.67 -18.59 -6.59
CA ILE A 267 5.50 -17.14 -6.58
C ILE A 267 5.68 -16.58 -5.16
N ARG A 268 5.17 -17.26 -4.12
CA ARG A 268 5.37 -16.89 -2.71
C ARG A 268 6.86 -16.89 -2.31
N ALA A 269 7.62 -17.86 -2.77
CA ALA A 269 9.07 -17.91 -2.54
C ALA A 269 9.77 -16.70 -3.16
N ILE A 270 9.44 -16.36 -4.41
CA ILE A 270 9.96 -15.17 -5.09
C ILE A 270 9.52 -13.88 -4.40
N TYR A 271 8.26 -13.78 -3.98
CA TYR A 271 7.77 -12.61 -3.25
C TYR A 271 8.53 -12.37 -1.93
N GLN A 272 8.81 -13.43 -1.16
CA GLN A 272 9.64 -13.31 0.04
C GLN A 272 11.08 -12.91 -0.30
N ALA A 273 11.62 -13.39 -1.40
CA ALA A 273 12.95 -13.00 -1.88
C ALA A 273 13.03 -11.51 -2.22
N LEU A 274 12.00 -10.97 -2.87
CA LEU A 274 11.90 -9.54 -3.18
C LEU A 274 11.74 -8.66 -1.91
N ILE A 275 11.05 -9.16 -0.88
CA ILE A 275 11.00 -8.48 0.43
C ILE A 275 12.39 -8.46 1.07
N THR A 276 13.14 -9.57 1.00
CA THR A 276 14.51 -9.64 1.53
C THR A 276 15.44 -8.67 0.78
N GLU A 277 15.30 -8.56 -0.53
CA GLU A 277 16.03 -7.57 -1.34
C GLU A 277 15.73 -6.13 -0.87
N ALA A 278 14.46 -5.80 -0.64
CA ALA A 278 14.06 -4.49 -0.12
C ALA A 278 14.62 -4.24 1.30
N ASP A 279 14.60 -5.27 2.17
CA ASP A 279 15.19 -5.20 3.52
C ASP A 279 16.70 -4.93 3.48
N GLU A 280 17.46 -5.60 2.60
CA GLU A 280 18.90 -5.38 2.47
C GLU A 280 19.20 -3.95 2.00
N ASN A 281 18.45 -3.43 1.05
CA ASN A 281 18.62 -2.06 0.57
C ASN A 281 18.22 -1.00 1.60
N LEU A 282 17.15 -1.21 2.36
CA LEU A 282 16.84 -0.38 3.53
C LEU A 282 17.97 -0.42 4.57
N GLY A 283 18.58 -1.59 4.79
CA GLY A 283 19.75 -1.78 5.67
C GLY A 283 20.94 -0.91 5.26
N ARG A 284 21.17 -0.71 3.96
CA ARG A 284 22.22 0.19 3.44
C ARG A 284 21.95 1.64 3.85
N ILE A 285 20.72 2.12 3.72
CA ILE A 285 20.32 3.49 4.14
C ILE A 285 20.48 3.63 5.66
N ILE A 286 19.99 2.67 6.45
CA ILE A 286 20.13 2.68 7.90
C ILE A 286 21.61 2.70 8.33
N THR A 287 22.47 1.97 7.61
CA THR A 287 23.91 1.93 7.87
C THR A 287 24.55 3.29 7.60
N ALA A 288 24.23 3.94 6.47
CA ALA A 288 24.72 5.27 6.14
C ALA A 288 24.32 6.31 7.20
N LEU A 289 23.04 6.30 7.62
CA LEU A 289 22.57 7.17 8.72
C LEU A 289 23.32 6.94 10.03
N LYS A 290 23.68 5.69 10.35
CA LYS A 290 24.49 5.37 11.56
C LYS A 290 25.93 5.86 11.42
N GLU A 291 26.56 5.67 10.26
CA GLU A 291 27.93 6.10 9.98
C GLU A 291 28.07 7.64 10.02
N GLN A 292 27.05 8.35 9.59
CA GLN A 292 27.00 9.82 9.65
C GLN A 292 26.58 10.35 11.04
N GLY A 293 26.10 9.50 11.93
CA GLY A 293 25.63 9.88 13.26
C GLY A 293 24.22 10.48 13.27
N GLU A 294 23.48 10.40 12.15
CA GLU A 294 22.13 10.96 12.01
C GLU A 294 21.01 9.97 12.40
N TYR A 295 21.30 8.67 12.50
CA TYR A 295 20.30 7.65 12.82
C TYR A 295 19.49 7.97 14.07
N ASP A 296 20.16 8.43 15.14
CA ASP A 296 19.54 8.76 16.41
C ASP A 296 18.65 10.00 16.37
N ASN A 297 18.86 10.86 15.36
CA ASN A 297 18.11 12.11 15.17
C ASN A 297 17.07 12.01 14.06
N THR A 298 16.97 10.89 13.37
CA THR A 298 16.05 10.69 12.23
C THR A 298 14.78 9.96 12.66
N LEU A 299 13.61 10.49 12.26
CA LEU A 299 12.35 9.75 12.26
C LEU A 299 12.33 8.83 11.04
N ILE A 300 12.21 7.53 11.25
CA ILE A 300 12.10 6.55 10.15
C ILE A 300 10.73 5.89 10.24
N ILE A 301 9.97 5.93 9.15
CA ILE A 301 8.67 5.28 9.02
C ILE A 301 8.76 4.29 7.86
N VAL A 302 8.47 3.04 8.12
CA VAL A 302 8.37 1.99 7.10
C VAL A 302 6.95 1.47 7.07
N THR A 303 6.33 1.55 5.90
CA THR A 303 4.97 1.03 5.65
C THR A 303 4.85 0.56 4.19
N SER A 304 3.71 0.00 3.84
CA SER A 304 3.32 -0.29 2.46
C SER A 304 2.08 0.52 2.10
N ASP A 305 1.87 0.77 0.81
CA ASP A 305 0.63 1.40 0.33
C ASP A 305 -0.56 0.42 0.41
N HIS A 306 -0.35 -0.86 0.12
CA HIS A 306 -1.33 -1.95 0.26
C HIS A 306 -0.60 -3.28 0.45
N GLY A 307 -1.35 -4.34 0.72
CA GLY A 307 -0.86 -5.70 0.75
C GLY A 307 -0.94 -6.40 -0.61
N GLU A 308 -0.87 -7.74 -0.59
CA GLU A 308 -0.89 -8.59 -1.78
C GLU A 308 -1.53 -9.94 -1.44
N GLN A 309 -2.49 -10.40 -2.23
CA GLN A 309 -3.27 -11.64 -1.98
C GLN A 309 -2.44 -12.92 -2.06
N MET A 310 -1.46 -12.97 -2.92
CA MET A 310 -0.51 -14.09 -3.04
C MET A 310 -1.13 -15.47 -3.17
N GLY A 311 -2.28 -15.59 -3.83
CA GLY A 311 -2.99 -16.84 -4.11
C GLY A 311 -3.95 -17.29 -3.01
N ASP A 312 -4.04 -16.58 -1.88
CA ASP A 312 -5.14 -16.78 -0.95
C ASP A 312 -6.46 -16.49 -1.65
N HIS A 313 -7.49 -17.26 -1.34
CA HIS A 313 -8.81 -17.18 -1.99
C HIS A 313 -8.76 -17.22 -3.53
N TYR A 314 -7.75 -17.88 -4.13
CA TYR A 314 -7.50 -17.90 -5.59
C TYR A 314 -7.21 -16.52 -6.20
N LEU A 315 -6.78 -15.54 -5.41
CA LEU A 315 -6.56 -14.16 -5.82
C LEU A 315 -5.08 -13.77 -5.79
N PHE A 316 -4.72 -12.85 -6.67
CA PHE A 316 -3.50 -12.05 -6.63
C PHE A 316 -3.87 -10.58 -6.75
N GLY A 317 -2.95 -9.71 -6.40
CA GLY A 317 -3.17 -8.27 -6.40
C GLY A 317 -3.81 -7.78 -5.10
N LYS A 318 -4.41 -6.62 -5.17
CA LYS A 318 -4.91 -5.82 -4.07
C LYS A 318 -6.38 -5.48 -4.30
N LEU A 319 -7.24 -6.49 -4.21
CA LEU A 319 -8.62 -6.39 -4.65
C LEU A 319 -9.61 -6.66 -3.52
N GLY A 320 -10.76 -5.99 -3.58
CA GLY A 320 -11.95 -6.35 -2.82
C GLY A 320 -11.88 -6.02 -1.33
N PHE A 321 -11.92 -7.02 -0.48
CA PHE A 321 -12.22 -6.86 0.94
C PHE A 321 -11.40 -7.71 1.90
N PHE A 322 -10.55 -8.61 1.42
CA PHE A 322 -9.75 -9.51 2.25
C PHE A 322 -8.59 -8.77 2.94
N ASP A 323 -8.27 -9.16 4.18
CA ASP A 323 -7.21 -8.53 4.99
C ASP A 323 -5.86 -8.55 4.28
N GLU A 324 -5.54 -9.55 3.46
CA GLU A 324 -4.28 -9.67 2.73
C GLU A 324 -3.98 -8.46 1.83
N SER A 325 -5.01 -7.80 1.31
CA SER A 325 -4.85 -6.58 0.51
C SER A 325 -4.73 -5.30 1.34
N PHE A 326 -5.28 -5.27 2.57
CA PHE A 326 -5.46 -4.03 3.33
C PHE A 326 -4.70 -3.99 4.66
N HIS A 327 -4.35 -5.13 5.26
CA HIS A 327 -3.53 -5.22 6.47
C HIS A 327 -2.05 -5.10 6.10
N ILE A 328 -1.45 -3.95 6.39
CA ILE A 328 -0.12 -3.56 5.95
C ILE A 328 0.83 -3.36 7.15
N PRO A 329 2.16 -3.50 6.97
CA PRO A 329 3.11 -3.22 8.03
C PRO A 329 3.17 -1.72 8.36
N LEU A 330 3.42 -1.41 9.63
CA LEU A 330 3.87 -0.08 10.05
C LEU A 330 4.91 -0.21 11.16
N ILE A 331 6.10 0.34 10.89
CA ILE A 331 7.19 0.47 11.86
C ILE A 331 7.56 1.95 11.96
N ILE A 332 7.62 2.48 13.17
CA ILE A 332 8.03 3.87 13.42
C ILE A 332 9.21 3.88 14.40
N LYS A 333 10.38 4.26 13.94
CA LYS A 333 11.54 4.57 14.76
C LYS A 333 11.63 6.09 14.94
N SER A 334 11.45 6.54 16.18
CA SER A 334 11.47 7.96 16.55
C SER A 334 12.88 8.48 16.83
N PRO A 335 13.15 9.79 16.64
CA PRO A 335 14.37 10.40 17.13
C PRO A 335 14.54 10.17 18.64
N LYS A 336 15.76 9.91 19.10
CA LYS A 336 16.05 9.74 20.54
C LYS A 336 15.65 10.96 21.37
N SER A 337 15.72 12.15 20.79
CA SER A 337 15.33 13.42 21.43
C SER A 337 13.85 13.47 21.84
N TRP A 338 13.00 12.62 21.25
CA TRP A 338 11.59 12.54 21.66
C TRP A 338 11.36 11.80 22.98
N GLY A 339 12.38 11.06 23.48
CA GLY A 339 12.33 10.36 24.75
C GLY A 339 11.24 9.29 24.82
N VAL A 340 10.89 8.69 23.67
CA VAL A 340 9.85 7.64 23.58
C VAL A 340 10.42 6.27 23.90
N ALA A 341 9.57 5.33 24.30
CA ALA A 341 9.95 3.94 24.50
C ALA A 341 10.25 3.25 23.16
N VAL A 342 11.20 2.32 23.15
CA VAL A 342 11.55 1.48 22.01
C VAL A 342 11.04 0.05 22.21
N GLY A 343 11.00 -0.74 21.12
CA GLY A 343 10.56 -2.14 21.14
C GLY A 343 9.08 -2.29 21.53
N GLN A 344 8.25 -1.29 21.22
CA GLN A 344 6.82 -1.34 21.51
C GLN A 344 6.06 -2.15 20.45
N HIS A 345 5.15 -3.00 20.91
CA HIS A 345 4.13 -3.65 20.10
C HIS A 345 2.76 -3.01 20.38
N ILE A 346 2.16 -2.40 19.38
CA ILE A 346 0.91 -1.66 19.46
C ILE A 346 -0.14 -2.46 18.71
N THR A 347 -1.13 -2.95 19.46
CA THR A 347 -2.18 -3.85 18.96
C THR A 347 -3.48 -3.11 18.64
N GLU A 348 -3.56 -1.82 18.93
CA GLU A 348 -4.69 -0.99 18.56
C GLU A 348 -4.78 -0.81 17.05
N PHE A 349 -6.01 -0.71 16.53
CA PHE A 349 -6.26 -0.45 15.12
C PHE A 349 -5.77 0.92 14.69
N THR A 350 -4.96 0.96 13.64
CA THR A 350 -4.44 2.19 13.02
C THR A 350 -4.61 2.14 11.51
N GLU A 351 -4.61 3.29 10.86
CA GLU A 351 -4.88 3.39 9.43
C GLU A 351 -3.85 4.29 8.72
N SER A 352 -3.65 4.10 7.43
CA SER A 352 -2.69 4.87 6.63
C SER A 352 -2.91 6.40 6.71
N VAL A 353 -4.14 6.84 6.94
CA VAL A 353 -4.49 8.26 7.16
C VAL A 353 -3.87 8.86 8.43
N ASP A 354 -3.38 8.03 9.36
CA ASP A 354 -2.75 8.47 10.61
C ASP A 354 -1.29 8.93 10.42
N ILE A 355 -0.67 8.61 9.28
CA ILE A 355 0.76 8.88 9.04
C ILE A 355 1.02 10.39 8.93
N MET A 356 0.27 11.11 8.11
CA MET A 356 0.44 12.56 7.95
C MET A 356 0.25 13.32 9.28
N PRO A 357 -0.84 13.11 10.05
CA PRO A 357 -0.98 13.73 11.38
C PRO A 357 0.15 13.41 12.33
N THR A 358 0.70 12.20 12.28
CA THR A 358 1.81 11.75 13.14
C THR A 358 3.09 12.52 12.82
N ILE A 359 3.46 12.64 11.56
CA ILE A 359 4.64 13.38 11.12
C ILE A 359 4.50 14.86 11.49
N LEU A 360 3.35 15.48 11.21
CA LEU A 360 3.13 16.90 11.53
C LEU A 360 3.20 17.19 13.02
N ASN A 361 2.62 16.32 13.86
CA ASN A 361 2.78 16.46 15.31
C ASN A 361 4.24 16.27 15.76
N GLY A 362 4.98 15.35 15.13
CA GLY A 362 6.42 15.20 15.38
C GLY A 362 7.21 16.47 15.05
N LEU A 363 6.81 17.17 14.01
CA LEU A 363 7.37 18.47 13.58
C LEU A 363 6.79 19.67 14.39
N THR A 364 5.96 19.43 15.37
CA THR A 364 5.28 20.47 16.18
C THR A 364 4.42 21.40 15.30
N ARG A 365 3.83 20.85 14.22
CA ARG A 365 2.93 21.56 13.30
C ARG A 365 1.46 21.21 13.59
N ALA A 366 0.58 22.16 13.32
CA ALA A 366 -0.86 21.92 13.36
C ALA A 366 -1.24 20.90 12.27
N VAL A 367 -2.13 19.99 12.59
CA VAL A 367 -2.71 19.06 11.63
C VAL A 367 -3.81 19.79 10.85
N PRO A 368 -3.76 19.78 9.50
CA PRO A 368 -4.82 20.37 8.69
C PRO A 368 -6.20 19.76 8.99
N ARG A 369 -7.24 20.57 8.96
CA ARG A 369 -8.61 20.12 9.25
C ARG A 369 -9.16 19.08 8.28
N GLN A 370 -8.63 19.03 7.07
CA GLN A 370 -8.97 18.00 6.08
C GLN A 370 -8.58 16.59 6.53
N CYS A 371 -7.63 16.44 7.46
CA CYS A 371 -7.18 15.13 7.91
C CYS A 371 -8.26 14.41 8.71
N ASP A 372 -8.64 13.23 8.26
CA ASP A 372 -9.53 12.30 8.97
C ASP A 372 -8.76 11.44 9.98
N GLY A 373 -7.46 11.27 9.77
CA GLY A 373 -6.58 10.44 10.60
C GLY A 373 -6.21 11.10 11.93
N HIS A 374 -5.67 10.30 12.83
CA HIS A 374 -5.25 10.70 14.16
C HIS A 374 -3.75 10.45 14.36
N SER A 375 -3.08 11.36 15.06
CA SER A 375 -1.65 11.20 15.37
C SER A 375 -1.38 9.98 16.24
N LEU A 376 -0.38 9.17 15.85
CA LEU A 376 0.12 8.01 16.59
C LEU A 376 1.11 8.41 17.71
N MET A 377 1.44 9.69 17.86
CA MET A 377 2.36 10.20 18.88
C MET A 377 2.03 9.75 20.30
N PRO A 378 0.75 9.67 20.74
CA PRO A 378 0.44 9.13 22.05
C PRO A 378 0.97 7.72 22.28
N PHE A 379 0.77 6.81 21.29
CA PHE A 379 1.29 5.44 21.39
C PHE A 379 2.81 5.41 21.46
N LEU A 380 3.49 6.19 20.63
CA LEU A 380 4.95 6.30 20.67
C LEU A 380 5.46 6.74 22.04
N ARG A 381 4.70 7.59 22.75
CA ARG A 381 5.00 8.01 24.15
C ARG A 381 4.57 6.99 25.19
N GLY A 382 4.08 5.81 24.80
CA GLY A 382 3.60 4.78 25.71
C GLY A 382 2.21 5.05 26.30
N GLU A 383 1.51 6.05 25.79
CA GLU A 383 0.14 6.37 26.19
C GLU A 383 -0.86 5.45 25.48
N ARG A 384 -2.03 5.25 26.08
CA ARG A 384 -3.14 4.49 25.47
C ARG A 384 -4.41 5.34 25.54
N PRO A 385 -4.74 6.08 24.45
CA PRO A 385 -5.91 6.96 24.43
C PRO A 385 -7.21 6.17 24.65
N LYS A 386 -8.02 6.58 25.62
CA LYS A 386 -9.26 5.87 25.98
C LYS A 386 -10.31 5.85 24.85
N ASN A 387 -10.30 6.87 24.01
CA ASN A 387 -11.28 7.07 22.93
C ASN A 387 -10.66 6.75 21.56
N TRP A 388 -9.65 5.87 21.52
CA TRP A 388 -9.07 5.43 20.26
C TRP A 388 -10.07 4.55 19.48
N ARG A 389 -9.92 4.52 18.15
CA ARG A 389 -10.78 3.71 17.27
C ARG A 389 -10.71 2.22 17.64
N LYS A 390 -11.82 1.52 17.45
CA LYS A 390 -11.94 0.07 17.67
C LYS A 390 -12.14 -0.70 16.37
N SER A 391 -12.21 0.00 15.26
CA SER A 391 -12.43 -0.54 13.92
C SER A 391 -11.64 0.24 12.88
N VAL A 392 -11.39 -0.40 11.76
CA VAL A 392 -10.78 0.17 10.56
C VAL A 392 -11.76 0.11 9.40
N HIS A 393 -11.53 0.97 8.41
CA HIS A 393 -12.43 1.13 7.28
C HIS A 393 -11.65 1.29 6.00
N TRP A 394 -12.14 0.63 4.95
CA TRP A 394 -11.58 0.84 3.62
C TRP A 394 -12.64 0.79 2.55
N LEU A 395 -12.37 1.48 1.46
CA LEU A 395 -13.18 1.52 0.26
C LEU A 395 -12.45 0.75 -0.84
N TYR A 396 -13.19 0.00 -1.64
CA TYR A 396 -12.71 -0.53 -2.90
C TYR A 396 -13.69 -0.17 -4.02
N ASP A 397 -13.16 0.52 -5.05
CA ASP A 397 -13.94 0.95 -6.21
C ASP A 397 -13.55 0.10 -7.41
N PHE A 398 -14.49 -0.73 -7.88
CA PHE A 398 -14.27 -1.68 -8.97
C PHE A 398 -14.93 -1.25 -10.30
N ARG A 399 -15.33 0.04 -10.40
CA ARG A 399 -15.79 0.60 -11.69
C ARG A 399 -14.72 0.51 -12.76
N ASP A 400 -15.12 0.35 -14.01
CA ASP A 400 -14.22 0.36 -15.15
C ASP A 400 -14.63 1.45 -16.17
N PRO A 401 -14.27 2.72 -15.92
CA PRO A 401 -14.71 3.84 -16.75
C PRO A 401 -14.15 3.82 -18.18
N LEU A 402 -13.13 3.00 -18.44
CA LEU A 402 -12.50 2.91 -19.77
C LEU A 402 -13.13 1.85 -20.65
N GLN A 403 -13.44 0.68 -20.11
CA GLN A 403 -13.92 -0.47 -20.88
C GLN A 403 -15.31 -0.93 -20.43
N GLY A 404 -15.77 -0.55 -19.23
CA GLY A 404 -17.10 -0.87 -18.72
C GLY A 404 -17.29 -2.35 -18.38
N HIS A 405 -16.22 -3.11 -18.13
CA HIS A 405 -16.31 -4.55 -17.91
C HIS A 405 -17.11 -4.89 -16.65
N ALA A 406 -16.86 -4.20 -15.54
CA ALA A 406 -17.59 -4.43 -14.31
C ALA A 406 -19.07 -4.04 -14.44
N GLU A 407 -19.35 -2.88 -15.04
CA GLU A 407 -20.68 -2.37 -15.28
C GLU A 407 -21.51 -3.33 -16.15
N ALA A 408 -20.88 -3.85 -17.19
CA ALA A 408 -21.52 -4.81 -18.10
C ALA A 408 -21.77 -6.18 -17.43
N PHE A 409 -20.81 -6.66 -16.63
CA PHE A 409 -20.93 -7.94 -15.94
C PHE A 409 -22.09 -7.93 -14.93
N PHE A 410 -22.20 -6.86 -14.15
CA PHE A 410 -23.23 -6.76 -13.10
C PHE A 410 -24.54 -6.14 -13.61
N GLY A 411 -24.55 -5.46 -14.76
CA GLY A 411 -25.67 -4.65 -15.21
C GLY A 411 -25.90 -3.41 -14.33
N LEU A 412 -24.85 -2.84 -13.76
CA LEU A 412 -24.87 -1.74 -12.80
C LEU A 412 -24.30 -0.45 -13.42
N PRO A 413 -24.74 0.74 -12.96
CA PRO A 413 -24.05 1.97 -13.29
C PRO A 413 -22.72 2.05 -12.53
N SER A 414 -21.73 2.78 -13.08
CA SER A 414 -20.40 2.94 -12.45
C SER A 414 -20.45 3.45 -11.00
N SER A 415 -21.45 4.28 -10.65
CA SER A 415 -21.65 4.77 -9.28
C SER A 415 -21.85 3.66 -8.25
N ASP A 416 -22.35 2.51 -8.70
CA ASP A 416 -22.75 1.39 -7.85
C ASP A 416 -21.67 0.28 -7.79
N CYS A 417 -20.61 0.42 -8.59
CA CYS A 417 -19.47 -0.51 -8.63
C CYS A 417 -18.44 -0.19 -7.54
N ASN A 418 -18.87 -0.20 -6.27
CA ASN A 418 -17.98 0.02 -5.12
C ASN A 418 -18.48 -0.72 -3.88
N LEU A 419 -17.56 -0.87 -2.93
CA LEU A 419 -17.84 -1.44 -1.62
C LEU A 419 -17.15 -0.60 -0.53
N LEU A 420 -17.67 -0.69 0.69
CA LEU A 420 -17.11 -0.08 1.89
C LEU A 420 -17.10 -1.11 3.01
N VAL A 421 -15.97 -1.22 3.71
CA VAL A 421 -15.75 -2.21 4.76
C VAL A 421 -15.69 -1.53 6.13
N HIS A 422 -16.31 -2.18 7.10
CA HIS A 422 -16.14 -1.93 8.54
C HIS A 422 -15.61 -3.21 9.18
N ARG A 423 -14.42 -3.16 9.77
CA ARG A 423 -13.75 -4.30 10.39
C ARG A 423 -13.29 -3.96 11.80
N ASP A 424 -13.72 -4.74 12.79
CA ASP A 424 -13.21 -4.70 14.15
C ASP A 424 -12.61 -6.05 14.59
N ALA A 425 -12.40 -6.27 15.86
CA ALA A 425 -11.82 -7.51 16.36
C ALA A 425 -12.76 -8.73 16.23
N ASP A 426 -14.05 -8.52 16.08
CA ASP A 426 -15.07 -9.56 16.11
C ASP A 426 -15.53 -9.94 14.72
N PHE A 427 -15.90 -8.94 13.91
CA PHE A 427 -16.45 -9.15 12.58
C PHE A 427 -15.90 -8.16 11.56
N LYS A 428 -15.98 -8.57 10.30
CA LYS A 428 -15.82 -7.71 9.13
C LYS A 428 -17.14 -7.67 8.38
N TYR A 429 -17.70 -6.50 8.21
CA TYR A 429 -18.89 -6.24 7.40
C TYR A 429 -18.51 -5.54 6.12
N VAL A 430 -18.91 -6.11 4.98
CA VAL A 430 -18.69 -5.54 3.65
C VAL A 430 -20.02 -5.09 3.08
N HIS A 431 -20.15 -3.79 2.87
CA HIS A 431 -21.30 -3.17 2.24
C HIS A 431 -21.00 -2.88 0.77
N PHE A 432 -21.74 -3.48 -0.13
CA PHE A 432 -21.71 -3.15 -1.55
C PHE A 432 -22.82 -2.15 -1.84
N ALA A 433 -22.58 -1.19 -2.74
CA ALA A 433 -23.61 -0.24 -3.12
C ALA A 433 -24.85 -0.90 -3.75
N SER A 434 -24.67 -1.99 -4.51
CA SER A 434 -25.76 -2.68 -5.22
C SER A 434 -25.61 -4.21 -5.31
N LEU A 435 -24.64 -4.81 -4.59
CA LEU A 435 -24.51 -6.27 -4.48
C LEU A 435 -24.84 -6.73 -3.04
N PRO A 436 -25.08 -8.04 -2.80
CA PRO A 436 -25.34 -8.56 -1.44
C PRO A 436 -24.21 -8.21 -0.46
N PRO A 437 -24.48 -7.99 0.82
CA PRO A 437 -23.45 -7.75 1.82
C PRO A 437 -22.73 -9.04 2.22
N LEU A 438 -21.54 -8.90 2.84
CA LEU A 438 -20.83 -9.97 3.52
C LEU A 438 -20.68 -9.65 5.01
N LEU A 439 -20.75 -10.68 5.84
CA LEU A 439 -20.38 -10.64 7.25
C LEU A 439 -19.44 -11.81 7.54
N LEU A 440 -18.23 -11.55 7.98
CA LEU A 440 -17.15 -12.50 8.23
C LEU A 440 -16.79 -12.49 9.72
N ASP A 441 -16.67 -13.67 10.36
CA ASP A 441 -16.35 -13.79 11.78
C ASP A 441 -14.83 -13.84 11.98
N MET A 442 -14.21 -12.73 12.32
CA MET A 442 -12.77 -12.59 12.44
C MET A 442 -12.15 -13.37 13.61
N ARG A 443 -12.96 -13.82 14.57
CA ARG A 443 -12.49 -14.64 15.72
C ARG A 443 -12.47 -16.13 15.41
N ASN A 444 -13.51 -16.64 14.75
CA ASN A 444 -13.70 -18.07 14.54
C ASN A 444 -13.35 -18.50 13.11
N ASP A 445 -13.29 -17.57 12.18
CA ASP A 445 -12.92 -17.74 10.77
C ASP A 445 -11.96 -16.62 10.33
N PRO A 446 -10.73 -16.56 10.89
CA PRO A 446 -9.76 -15.52 10.55
C PRO A 446 -9.26 -15.60 9.09
N ASP A 447 -9.47 -16.74 8.44
CA ASP A 447 -9.18 -16.96 7.02
C ASP A 447 -10.36 -16.56 6.11
N GLU A 448 -11.41 -15.91 6.63
CA GLU A 448 -12.51 -15.26 5.88
C GLU A 448 -13.24 -16.16 4.86
N THR A 449 -13.46 -17.40 5.21
CA THR A 449 -13.96 -18.43 4.29
C THR A 449 -15.48 -18.53 4.25
N ARG A 450 -16.20 -17.97 5.24
CA ARG A 450 -17.65 -18.11 5.38
C ARG A 450 -18.38 -16.76 5.51
N ASN A 451 -19.32 -16.51 4.62
CA ASN A 451 -20.26 -15.39 4.74
C ASN A 451 -21.44 -15.75 5.68
N LEU A 452 -21.65 -14.95 6.71
CA LEU A 452 -22.72 -15.10 7.69
C LEU A 452 -23.89 -14.12 7.44
N ALA A 453 -23.79 -13.26 6.42
CA ALA A 453 -24.77 -12.17 6.22
C ALA A 453 -26.21 -12.67 5.96
N GLU A 454 -26.37 -13.86 5.40
CA GLU A 454 -27.68 -14.45 5.14
C GLU A 454 -28.20 -15.37 6.26
N GLU A 455 -27.36 -15.69 7.24
CA GLU A 455 -27.74 -16.59 8.34
C GLU A 455 -28.70 -15.87 9.29
N PRO A 456 -29.86 -16.51 9.63
CA PRO A 456 -30.90 -15.89 10.48
C PRO A 456 -30.36 -15.41 11.85
N ASP A 457 -29.44 -16.15 12.45
CA ASP A 457 -28.87 -15.85 13.77
C ASP A 457 -27.97 -14.61 13.76
N TYR A 458 -27.50 -14.18 12.60
CA TYR A 458 -26.58 -13.04 12.44
C TYR A 458 -27.24 -11.76 11.91
N GLN A 459 -28.56 -11.76 11.62
CA GLN A 459 -29.25 -10.61 11.06
C GLN A 459 -29.17 -9.36 11.96
N ALA A 460 -29.20 -9.54 13.27
CA ALA A 460 -29.01 -8.43 14.22
C ALA A 460 -27.58 -7.86 14.14
N VAL A 461 -26.58 -8.72 14.01
CA VAL A 461 -25.18 -8.29 13.86
C VAL A 461 -24.98 -7.54 12.54
N VAL A 462 -25.54 -8.03 11.44
CA VAL A 462 -25.54 -7.34 10.14
C VAL A 462 -26.10 -5.93 10.26
N LEU A 463 -27.25 -5.78 10.93
CA LEU A 463 -27.91 -4.48 11.13
C LEU A 463 -27.03 -3.54 11.99
N ASP A 464 -26.47 -4.04 13.09
CA ASP A 464 -25.61 -3.25 13.98
C ASP A 464 -24.36 -2.75 13.24
N TYR A 465 -23.71 -3.60 12.44
CA TYR A 465 -22.51 -3.22 11.66
C TYR A 465 -22.85 -2.27 10.51
N ALA A 466 -23.98 -2.46 9.85
CA ALA A 466 -24.46 -1.53 8.82
C ALA A 466 -24.73 -0.13 9.42
N GLN A 467 -25.34 -0.05 10.61
CA GLN A 467 -25.58 1.19 11.33
C GLN A 467 -24.27 1.82 11.82
N ALA A 468 -23.30 1.01 12.29
CA ALA A 468 -21.99 1.48 12.69
C ALA A 468 -21.23 2.09 11.50
N LEU A 469 -21.26 1.42 10.34
CA LEU A 469 -20.66 1.90 9.10
C LEU A 469 -21.31 3.21 8.63
N LEU A 470 -22.65 3.30 8.63
CA LEU A 470 -23.36 4.54 8.27
C LEU A 470 -22.99 5.67 9.23
N SER A 471 -22.96 5.40 10.54
CA SER A 471 -22.59 6.38 11.56
C SER A 471 -21.15 6.84 11.42
N TRP A 472 -20.24 5.91 11.08
CA TRP A 472 -18.85 6.25 10.77
C TRP A 472 -18.78 7.15 9.54
N ARG A 473 -19.48 6.81 8.46
CA ARG A 473 -19.54 7.59 7.22
C ARG A 473 -20.01 9.02 7.47
N MET A 474 -21.10 9.20 8.24
CA MET A 474 -21.64 10.52 8.59
C MET A 474 -20.67 11.38 9.42
N ARG A 475 -19.86 10.75 10.29
CA ARG A 475 -18.86 11.48 11.09
C ARG A 475 -17.61 11.90 10.32
N HIS A 476 -17.31 11.20 9.20
CA HIS A 476 -16.15 11.45 8.36
C HIS A 476 -16.54 11.99 6.98
N GLU A 477 -17.64 12.71 6.88
CA GLU A 477 -17.91 13.52 5.71
C GLU A 477 -17.00 14.75 5.72
N TYR A 478 -16.54 15.14 4.53
CA TYR A 478 -15.67 16.31 4.40
C TYR A 478 -16.32 17.57 4.96
N SER A 479 -15.71 18.19 5.95
CA SER A 479 -16.33 19.17 6.83
C SER A 479 -15.41 20.38 7.14
N GLU A 480 -14.72 20.90 6.11
CA GLU A 480 -13.71 21.96 6.29
C GLU A 480 -14.30 23.26 6.91
N LEU A 481 -15.53 23.63 6.56
CA LEU A 481 -16.15 24.87 6.97
C LEU A 481 -17.39 24.70 7.89
N ASP A 482 -17.81 23.49 8.18
CA ASP A 482 -19.06 23.21 8.92
C ASP A 482 -19.05 23.66 10.39
N SER A 483 -17.87 23.89 10.94
CA SER A 483 -17.69 24.42 12.31
C SER A 483 -17.68 25.96 12.36
N LEU A 484 -17.83 26.63 11.22
CA LEU A 484 -17.83 28.08 11.13
C LEU A 484 -19.26 28.58 10.93
N ILE A 485 -19.66 29.62 11.69
CA ILE A 485 -20.96 30.27 11.57
C ILE A 485 -20.73 31.76 11.42
N THR A 486 -21.27 32.35 10.37
CA THR A 486 -21.38 33.81 10.24
C THR A 486 -22.60 34.30 10.97
N SER A 487 -22.41 35.24 11.89
CA SER A 487 -23.45 35.88 12.68
C SER A 487 -23.38 37.40 12.55
N GLU A 488 -24.35 38.12 13.15
CA GLU A 488 -24.33 39.59 13.19
C GLU A 488 -23.07 40.15 13.92
N SER A 489 -22.46 39.34 14.79
CA SER A 489 -21.21 39.67 15.46
C SER A 489 -19.93 39.29 14.67
N GLY A 490 -20.07 38.77 13.44
CA GLY A 490 -19.02 38.32 12.59
C GLY A 490 -18.90 36.80 12.50
N LEU A 491 -17.75 36.30 12.07
CA LEU A 491 -17.44 34.88 11.96
C LEU A 491 -17.15 34.30 13.37
N ALA A 492 -17.89 33.27 13.75
CA ALA A 492 -17.73 32.52 14.98
C ALA A 492 -17.35 31.06 14.68
N GLY A 493 -16.59 30.44 15.56
CA GLY A 493 -16.04 29.08 15.42
C GLY A 493 -14.51 29.08 15.41
N HIS A 494 -13.93 27.91 15.22
CA HIS A 494 -12.46 27.73 15.15
C HIS A 494 -12.08 27.28 13.72
N ILE A 495 -11.17 28.02 13.10
CA ILE A 495 -10.52 27.64 11.85
C ILE A 495 -9.37 26.65 12.15
#